data_6274d3fec4ada5cb340f2bce1c0bce63
#
_entry.id   6274d3fec4ada5cb340f2bce1c0bce63
#
_cell.length_a   1.000
_cell.length_b   1.000
_cell.length_c   1.000
_cell.angle_alpha   90.00
_cell.angle_beta   90.00
_cell.angle_gamma   90.00
#
_symmetry.space_group_name_H-M   'P 1'
#
loop_
_entity.id
_entity.type
_entity.pdbx_description
1 polymer ?
#
loop_
_entity_poly.entity_id
_entity_poly.type
_entity_poly.pdbx_seq_one_letter_code
_entity_poly.pdbx_strand_id
1 'polypeptide(L)'
;MSDFKKILVANRGEIAIRIMRAANEMGKATVAVYAEEDKLGLHRFKADEAYRIGEGMGPVAAYLSIDEIIRVAKESGADAIHPGYGLLSENPDLVDACVANGITFIGPRAETMRALGDKASARRVAIEADVPVIPATEVLGDDFDAITKEAAEIGYPLMLKASWGGGGRGMRPINGPKELKEKVLEGRREAEAAFGNGEGYLEKMIIRARHVEVQILGDKQGNIYHLYERDCSVQRRNQKVVERAPAPYLSEAQREELCELGRKICAHVNYECAGTVEFLMDMDDGKFYFIEVNPRVQVEHTVTEEVTGIDIVQAQIMIAEGKSLSEATGKASQYDIRLNGHALQTRVTTEDPQNNFIPDYGRITAYRSATGMGIRLDGGTAYAGGVITRYYDSLLTKVTAWAPTPEKAIARMDRALREFRVRGVSTNIAFVENLLKHPTFLNNQYTTKFIDET
;
A
#
# COMPACT_ATOMS: atom_id res chain seq x y z
N MET A 1 -3.38 10.98 27.41
CA MET A 1 -3.60 12.13 26.50
C MET A 1 -5.10 12.38 26.45
N SER A 2 -5.54 13.61 26.17
CA SER A 2 -6.96 13.88 25.94
C SER A 2 -7.35 13.44 24.52
N ASP A 3 -8.59 13.03 24.33
CA ASP A 3 -9.12 12.70 23.00
C ASP A 3 -9.04 13.93 22.09
N PHE A 4 -8.70 13.71 20.79
CA PHE A 4 -8.66 14.78 19.81
C PHE A 4 -10.06 15.35 19.59
N LYS A 5 -10.13 16.66 19.42
CA LYS A 5 -11.36 17.36 19.04
C LYS A 5 -11.43 17.64 17.54
N LYS A 6 -10.27 17.90 16.93
CA LYS A 6 -10.18 18.29 15.52
C LYS A 6 -8.98 17.65 14.84
N ILE A 7 -9.21 17.01 13.69
CA ILE A 7 -8.21 16.32 12.91
C ILE A 7 -8.08 16.97 11.53
N LEU A 8 -6.87 17.39 11.17
CA LEU A 8 -6.52 17.79 9.82
C LEU A 8 -6.17 16.54 8.99
N VAL A 9 -6.77 16.41 7.81
CA VAL A 9 -6.48 15.34 6.86
C VAL A 9 -5.53 15.87 5.80
N ALA A 10 -4.25 15.51 5.90
CA ALA A 10 -3.20 15.95 4.99
C ALA A 10 -3.16 15.08 3.72
N ASN A 11 -4.30 14.97 3.04
CA ASN A 11 -4.45 14.17 1.84
C ASN A 11 -5.67 14.67 1.01
N ARG A 12 -5.95 13.99 -0.08
CA ARG A 12 -7.01 14.30 -1.02
C ARG A 12 -7.80 13.04 -1.43
N GLY A 13 -8.84 13.25 -2.24
CA GLY A 13 -9.54 12.15 -2.89
C GLY A 13 -10.24 11.20 -1.92
N GLU A 14 -10.25 9.92 -2.27
CA GLU A 14 -11.02 8.91 -1.54
C GLU A 14 -10.51 8.67 -0.12
N ILE A 15 -9.18 8.66 0.07
CA ILE A 15 -8.61 8.41 1.40
C ILE A 15 -8.89 9.56 2.36
N ALA A 16 -8.89 10.81 1.88
CA ALA A 16 -9.28 11.93 2.72
C ALA A 16 -10.73 11.80 3.18
N ILE A 17 -11.64 11.43 2.29
CA ILE A 17 -13.05 11.17 2.63
C ILE A 17 -13.17 10.00 3.62
N ARG A 18 -12.41 8.92 3.42
CA ARG A 18 -12.39 7.76 4.32
C ARG A 18 -12.00 8.14 5.76
N ILE A 19 -10.96 8.97 5.88
CA ILE A 19 -10.49 9.46 7.19
C ILE A 19 -11.54 10.39 7.83
N MET A 20 -12.13 11.29 7.05
CA MET A 20 -13.18 12.20 7.54
C MET A 20 -14.40 11.44 8.05
N ARG A 21 -14.81 10.37 7.36
CA ARG A 21 -15.90 9.50 7.83
C ARG A 21 -15.57 8.87 9.18
N ALA A 22 -14.37 8.30 9.32
CA ALA A 22 -13.94 7.71 10.59
C ALA A 22 -13.93 8.75 11.73
N ALA A 23 -13.36 9.93 11.49
CA ALA A 23 -13.30 11.00 12.47
C ALA A 23 -14.69 11.52 12.87
N ASN A 24 -15.59 11.72 11.90
CA ASN A 24 -16.96 12.17 12.14
C ASN A 24 -17.76 11.16 12.95
N GLU A 25 -17.65 9.87 12.66
CA GLU A 25 -18.29 8.80 13.43
C GLU A 25 -17.78 8.74 14.89
N MET A 26 -16.56 9.20 15.12
CA MET A 26 -15.97 9.35 16.45
C MET A 26 -16.31 10.72 17.12
N GLY A 27 -17.16 11.53 16.50
CA GLY A 27 -17.54 12.86 17.00
C GLY A 27 -16.46 13.93 16.93
N LYS A 28 -15.47 13.76 16.04
CA LYS A 28 -14.35 14.68 15.87
C LYS A 28 -14.60 15.61 14.68
N ALA A 29 -14.25 16.89 14.83
CA ALA A 29 -14.26 17.85 13.72
C ALA A 29 -13.12 17.56 12.74
N THR A 30 -13.34 17.86 11.47
CA THR A 30 -12.41 17.57 10.39
C THR A 30 -12.01 18.82 9.61
N VAL A 31 -10.73 18.87 9.22
CA VAL A 31 -10.17 19.94 8.41
C VAL A 31 -9.60 19.34 7.12
N ALA A 32 -10.12 19.80 5.98
CA ALA A 32 -9.57 19.47 4.67
C ALA A 32 -8.52 20.49 4.24
N VAL A 33 -7.54 20.03 3.50
CA VAL A 33 -6.66 20.88 2.69
C VAL A 33 -6.89 20.60 1.21
N TYR A 34 -6.75 21.60 0.36
CA TYR A 34 -6.92 21.42 -1.09
C TYR A 34 -6.04 22.38 -1.90
N ALA A 35 -5.43 21.87 -2.96
CA ALA A 35 -4.80 22.69 -3.99
C ALA A 35 -5.85 23.35 -4.86
N GLU A 36 -5.50 24.39 -5.62
CA GLU A 36 -6.41 25.12 -6.51
C GLU A 36 -7.16 24.19 -7.47
N GLU A 37 -6.48 23.17 -7.98
CA GLU A 37 -7.05 22.19 -8.91
C GLU A 37 -8.13 21.30 -8.27
N ASP A 38 -8.09 21.16 -6.95
CA ASP A 38 -9.06 20.40 -6.17
C ASP A 38 -10.16 21.28 -5.52
N LYS A 39 -10.30 22.53 -5.92
CA LYS A 39 -11.33 23.43 -5.36
C LYS A 39 -12.77 22.89 -5.49
N LEU A 40 -13.01 21.98 -6.43
CA LEU A 40 -14.26 21.24 -6.59
C LEU A 40 -14.14 19.77 -6.15
N GLY A 41 -13.03 19.38 -5.54
CA GLY A 41 -12.82 18.04 -5.02
C GLY A 41 -13.80 17.68 -3.90
N LEU A 42 -14.38 16.48 -3.94
CA LEU A 42 -15.41 16.07 -2.97
C LEU A 42 -14.92 16.08 -1.53
N HIS A 43 -13.65 15.78 -1.27
CA HIS A 43 -13.09 15.75 0.08
C HIS A 43 -13.21 17.12 0.78
N ARG A 44 -13.07 18.22 0.03
CA ARG A 44 -13.24 19.57 0.56
C ARG A 44 -14.64 19.78 1.15
N PHE A 45 -15.68 19.22 0.53
CA PHE A 45 -17.08 19.38 0.94
C PHE A 45 -17.52 18.36 2.01
N LYS A 46 -16.65 17.42 2.37
CA LYS A 46 -16.92 16.41 3.40
C LYS A 46 -16.36 16.78 4.77
N ALA A 47 -15.48 17.76 4.84
CA ALA A 47 -14.91 18.26 6.07
C ALA A 47 -15.76 19.39 6.67
N ASP A 48 -15.60 19.61 7.97
CA ASP A 48 -16.24 20.74 8.68
C ASP A 48 -15.59 22.07 8.27
N GLU A 49 -14.29 22.08 8.03
CA GLU A 49 -13.52 23.22 7.57
C GLU A 49 -12.63 22.81 6.38
N ALA A 50 -12.34 23.75 5.46
CA ALA A 50 -11.48 23.51 4.33
C ALA A 50 -10.59 24.71 4.03
N TYR A 51 -9.29 24.47 3.83
CA TYR A 51 -8.28 25.49 3.60
C TYR A 51 -7.52 25.23 2.29
N ARG A 52 -7.36 26.29 1.50
CA ARG A 52 -6.51 26.24 0.33
C ARG A 52 -5.03 26.24 0.75
N ILE A 53 -4.24 25.41 0.11
CA ILE A 53 -2.79 25.29 0.29
C ILE A 53 -2.04 25.54 -1.01
N GLY A 54 -0.77 25.89 -0.92
CA GLY A 54 0.16 25.94 -2.03
C GLY A 54 -0.12 27.03 -3.04
N GLU A 55 -0.43 28.26 -2.60
CA GLU A 55 -0.60 29.39 -3.50
C GLU A 55 0.67 29.62 -4.34
N GLY A 56 0.51 29.60 -5.67
CA GLY A 56 1.63 29.69 -6.61
C GLY A 56 2.45 28.41 -6.82
N MET A 57 2.08 27.31 -6.14
CA MET A 57 2.70 25.99 -6.31
C MET A 57 1.96 25.14 -7.36
N GLY A 58 2.65 24.13 -7.89
CA GLY A 58 1.99 23.10 -8.70
C GLY A 58 1.08 22.20 -7.85
N PRO A 59 0.13 21.49 -8.51
CA PRO A 59 -0.93 20.72 -7.81
C PRO A 59 -0.42 19.70 -6.80
N VAL A 60 0.61 18.94 -7.16
CA VAL A 60 1.22 17.93 -6.28
C VAL A 60 2.10 18.59 -5.22
N ALA A 61 2.89 19.61 -5.61
CA ALA A 61 3.79 20.32 -4.71
C ALA A 61 3.04 20.98 -3.54
N ALA A 62 1.80 21.45 -3.75
CA ALA A 62 0.96 22.01 -2.69
C ALA A 62 0.74 21.00 -1.56
N TYR A 63 0.41 19.75 -1.90
CA TYR A 63 0.20 18.67 -0.90
C TYR A 63 1.50 18.14 -0.29
N LEU A 64 2.64 18.40 -0.90
CA LEU A 64 3.97 18.00 -0.40
C LEU A 64 4.63 19.12 0.45
N SER A 65 3.97 20.25 0.63
CA SER A 65 4.47 21.36 1.42
C SER A 65 4.16 21.16 2.92
N ILE A 66 5.16 20.73 3.67
CA ILE A 66 5.06 20.57 5.14
C ILE A 66 4.66 21.90 5.79
N ASP A 67 5.27 23.02 5.37
CA ASP A 67 4.99 24.35 5.92
C ASP A 67 3.51 24.73 5.76
N GLU A 68 2.91 24.47 4.61
CA GLU A 68 1.50 24.74 4.34
C GLU A 68 0.58 23.87 5.19
N ILE A 69 0.90 22.58 5.34
CA ILE A 69 0.13 21.66 6.19
C ILE A 69 0.18 22.10 7.66
N ILE A 70 1.36 22.44 8.18
CA ILE A 70 1.53 22.93 9.55
C ILE A 70 0.84 24.29 9.74
N ARG A 71 0.95 25.20 8.74
CA ARG A 71 0.22 26.48 8.78
C ARG A 71 -1.28 26.27 8.99
N VAL A 72 -1.89 25.43 8.16
CA VAL A 72 -3.34 25.16 8.27
C VAL A 72 -3.69 24.47 9.58
N ALA A 73 -2.87 23.53 10.06
CA ALA A 73 -3.10 22.89 11.35
C ALA A 73 -3.14 23.90 12.52
N LYS A 74 -2.24 24.88 12.49
CA LYS A 74 -2.21 25.96 13.49
C LYS A 74 -3.39 26.92 13.35
N GLU A 75 -3.70 27.35 12.14
CA GLU A 75 -4.81 28.27 11.86
C GLU A 75 -6.18 27.67 12.25
N SER A 76 -6.39 26.40 11.96
CA SER A 76 -7.62 25.68 12.27
C SER A 76 -7.71 25.23 13.72
N GLY A 77 -6.59 25.22 14.44
CA GLY A 77 -6.51 24.66 15.81
C GLY A 77 -6.67 23.14 15.82
N ALA A 78 -6.18 22.43 14.79
CA ALA A 78 -6.22 20.98 14.75
C ALA A 78 -5.27 20.36 15.80
N ASP A 79 -5.76 19.35 16.51
CA ASP A 79 -5.00 18.62 17.54
C ASP A 79 -4.04 17.59 16.91
N ALA A 80 -4.44 17.07 15.75
CA ALA A 80 -3.74 15.97 15.08
C ALA A 80 -3.81 16.11 13.56
N ILE A 81 -2.85 15.47 12.89
CA ILE A 81 -2.77 15.34 11.43
C ILE A 81 -2.81 13.86 11.06
N HIS A 82 -3.74 13.47 10.18
CA HIS A 82 -3.77 12.16 9.56
C HIS A 82 -3.27 12.27 8.12
N PRO A 83 -2.18 11.59 7.74
CA PRO A 83 -1.58 11.75 6.42
C PRO A 83 -2.21 10.86 5.33
N GLY A 84 -3.04 9.89 5.69
CA GLY A 84 -3.54 8.88 4.76
C GLY A 84 -2.45 7.96 4.20
N TYR A 85 -2.45 7.77 2.91
CA TYR A 85 -1.39 7.08 2.15
C TYR A 85 -0.90 7.95 0.98
N GLY A 86 0.30 7.65 0.46
CA GLY A 86 0.96 8.51 -0.54
C GLY A 86 1.31 9.88 0.02
N LEU A 87 1.68 10.82 -0.85
CA LEU A 87 2.05 12.19 -0.47
C LEU A 87 3.05 12.22 0.68
N LEU A 88 2.71 12.82 1.82
CA LEU A 88 3.59 12.96 2.99
C LEU A 88 3.46 11.82 4.01
N SER A 89 2.68 10.76 3.73
CA SER A 89 2.38 9.71 4.72
C SER A 89 3.60 8.92 5.21
N GLU A 90 4.67 8.89 4.42
CA GLU A 90 5.93 8.21 4.74
C GLU A 90 7.09 9.19 4.93
N ASN A 91 6.78 10.47 5.13
CA ASN A 91 7.79 11.50 5.30
C ASN A 91 8.05 11.78 6.79
N PRO A 92 9.21 11.39 7.34
CA PRO A 92 9.54 11.59 8.74
C PRO A 92 9.68 13.08 9.12
N ASP A 93 9.98 13.96 8.16
CA ASP A 93 10.12 15.39 8.44
C ASP A 93 8.76 16.04 8.75
N LEU A 94 7.64 15.50 8.20
CA LEU A 94 6.30 15.92 8.64
C LEU A 94 6.04 15.51 10.10
N VAL A 95 6.48 14.31 10.49
CA VAL A 95 6.34 13.85 11.89
C VAL A 95 7.10 14.77 12.83
N ASP A 96 8.35 15.10 12.49
CA ASP A 96 9.18 16.02 13.28
C ASP A 96 8.58 17.43 13.34
N ALA A 97 8.05 17.93 12.24
CA ALA A 97 7.34 19.21 12.18
C ALA A 97 6.09 19.23 13.05
N CYS A 98 5.32 18.14 13.09
CA CYS A 98 4.18 18.00 13.99
C CYS A 98 4.61 18.09 15.45
N VAL A 99 5.61 17.31 15.84
CA VAL A 99 6.15 17.30 17.22
C VAL A 99 6.64 18.70 17.61
N ALA A 100 7.40 19.36 16.74
CA ALA A 100 7.93 20.71 16.98
C ALA A 100 6.83 21.78 17.19
N ASN A 101 5.63 21.53 16.67
CA ASN A 101 4.49 22.45 16.78
C ASN A 101 3.39 21.97 17.76
N GLY A 102 3.65 20.92 18.55
CA GLY A 102 2.69 20.39 19.54
C GLY A 102 1.45 19.75 18.91
N ILE A 103 1.57 19.26 17.67
CA ILE A 103 0.51 18.59 16.92
C ILE A 103 0.81 17.09 16.91
N THR A 104 -0.20 16.23 17.11
CA THR A 104 0.01 14.79 17.04
C THR A 104 -0.06 14.31 15.58
N PHE A 105 0.98 13.61 15.14
CA PHE A 105 0.94 12.87 13.89
C PHE A 105 0.26 11.51 14.10
N ILE A 106 -0.77 11.19 13.31
CA ILE A 106 -1.47 9.90 13.38
C ILE A 106 -0.74 8.91 12.46
N GLY A 107 0.22 8.22 13.02
CA GLY A 107 1.10 7.29 12.32
C GLY A 107 2.27 6.86 13.22
N PRO A 108 3.24 6.14 12.67
CA PRO A 108 4.43 5.74 13.41
C PRO A 108 5.36 6.93 13.69
N ARG A 109 6.32 6.70 14.59
CA ARG A 109 7.34 7.70 14.94
C ARG A 109 8.31 7.94 13.78
N ALA A 110 8.91 9.14 13.73
CA ALA A 110 9.87 9.51 12.70
C ALA A 110 11.07 8.55 12.62
N GLU A 111 11.59 8.13 13.78
CA GLU A 111 12.71 7.17 13.85
C GLU A 111 12.34 5.81 13.27
N THR A 112 11.10 5.32 13.51
CA THR A 112 10.58 4.08 12.93
C THR A 112 10.43 4.20 11.41
N MET A 113 9.91 5.34 10.93
CA MET A 113 9.85 5.61 9.49
C MET A 113 11.23 5.62 8.84
N ARG A 114 12.23 6.23 9.47
CA ARG A 114 13.61 6.24 8.95
C ARG A 114 14.23 4.85 8.94
N ALA A 115 14.00 4.06 9.98
CA ALA A 115 14.53 2.70 10.05
C ALA A 115 13.93 1.76 8.99
N LEU A 116 12.68 1.97 8.59
CA LEU A 116 11.94 1.13 7.66
C LEU A 116 11.83 1.70 6.23
N GLY A 117 12.10 2.99 6.05
CA GLY A 117 11.92 3.69 4.77
C GLY A 117 13.01 3.43 3.74
N ASP A 118 14.19 3.02 4.17
CA ASP A 118 15.29 2.61 3.29
C ASP A 118 15.36 1.09 3.20
N LYS A 119 15.45 0.57 1.96
CA LYS A 119 15.42 -0.88 1.70
C LYS A 119 16.54 -1.65 2.40
N ALA A 120 17.75 -1.08 2.47
CA ALA A 120 18.86 -1.74 3.12
C ALA A 120 18.67 -1.78 4.65
N SER A 121 18.18 -0.70 5.23
CA SER A 121 17.84 -0.62 6.65
C SER A 121 16.68 -1.55 7.01
N ALA A 122 15.61 -1.57 6.22
CA ALA A 122 14.47 -2.47 6.43
C ALA A 122 14.87 -3.95 6.33
N ARG A 123 15.73 -4.30 5.35
CA ARG A 123 16.29 -5.65 5.22
C ARG A 123 17.11 -6.05 6.47
N ARG A 124 17.91 -5.14 6.99
CA ARG A 124 18.69 -5.37 8.22
C ARG A 124 17.79 -5.61 9.43
N VAL A 125 16.74 -4.78 9.59
CA VAL A 125 15.72 -4.98 10.62
C VAL A 125 15.07 -6.36 10.49
N ALA A 126 14.74 -6.81 9.29
CA ALA A 126 14.15 -8.14 9.07
C ALA A 126 15.10 -9.26 9.50
N ILE A 127 16.40 -9.16 9.15
CA ILE A 127 17.43 -10.14 9.55
C ILE A 127 17.58 -10.15 11.09
N GLU A 128 17.66 -8.99 11.72
CA GLU A 128 17.77 -8.86 13.18
C GLU A 128 16.52 -9.40 13.92
N ALA A 129 15.36 -9.33 13.28
CA ALA A 129 14.11 -9.88 13.78
C ALA A 129 13.94 -11.39 13.49
N ASP A 130 14.94 -12.06 12.91
CA ASP A 130 14.88 -13.46 12.48
C ASP A 130 13.72 -13.71 11.49
N VAL A 131 13.58 -12.81 10.49
CA VAL A 131 12.61 -12.93 9.41
C VAL A 131 13.33 -13.20 8.09
N PRO A 132 12.92 -14.22 7.31
CA PRO A 132 13.56 -14.55 6.06
C PRO A 132 13.55 -13.40 5.05
N VAL A 133 14.69 -13.13 4.44
CA VAL A 133 14.86 -12.18 3.35
C VAL A 133 15.29 -12.93 2.09
N ILE A 134 15.02 -12.37 0.91
CA ILE A 134 15.46 -12.99 -0.33
C ILE A 134 16.98 -13.15 -0.29
N PRO A 135 17.54 -14.36 -0.50
CA PRO A 135 18.98 -14.59 -0.49
C PRO A 135 19.70 -13.66 -1.46
N ALA A 136 20.71 -12.96 -0.98
CA ALA A 136 21.47 -12.00 -1.78
C ALA A 136 22.93 -11.98 -1.30
N THR A 137 23.83 -11.52 -2.19
CA THR A 137 25.22 -11.20 -1.82
C THR A 137 25.27 -9.85 -1.10
N GLU A 138 26.39 -9.57 -0.47
CA GLU A 138 26.78 -8.19 -0.19
C GLU A 138 27.10 -7.46 -1.51
N VAL A 139 27.48 -6.18 -1.41
CA VAL A 139 27.93 -5.41 -2.58
C VAL A 139 29.13 -6.11 -3.23
N LEU A 140 29.01 -6.38 -4.51
CA LEU A 140 30.00 -7.16 -5.26
C LEU A 140 31.35 -6.42 -5.33
N GLY A 141 32.39 -7.11 -4.90
CA GLY A 141 33.80 -6.70 -5.11
C GLY A 141 34.27 -6.94 -6.56
N ASP A 142 35.58 -6.88 -6.80
CA ASP A 142 36.17 -7.07 -8.13
C ASP A 142 36.67 -8.49 -8.38
N ASP A 143 36.65 -9.34 -7.35
CA ASP A 143 37.08 -10.74 -7.45
C ASP A 143 35.93 -11.60 -8.02
N PHE A 144 36.04 -11.94 -9.32
CA PHE A 144 35.05 -12.78 -10.00
C PHE A 144 35.02 -14.23 -9.55
N ASP A 145 36.08 -14.75 -8.95
CA ASP A 145 36.08 -16.10 -8.40
C ASP A 145 35.23 -16.14 -7.13
N ALA A 146 35.37 -15.14 -6.27
CA ALA A 146 34.51 -14.94 -5.10
C ALA A 146 33.03 -14.73 -5.50
N ILE A 147 32.75 -13.84 -6.44
CA ILE A 147 31.40 -13.57 -6.96
C ILE A 147 30.76 -14.86 -7.52
N THR A 148 31.53 -15.65 -8.26
CA THR A 148 31.04 -16.93 -8.85
C THR A 148 30.67 -17.94 -7.77
N LYS A 149 31.46 -18.02 -6.70
CA LYS A 149 31.21 -18.91 -5.57
C LYS A 149 29.94 -18.49 -4.83
N GLU A 150 29.80 -17.20 -4.46
CA GLU A 150 28.61 -16.68 -3.78
C GLU A 150 27.35 -16.86 -4.64
N ALA A 151 27.44 -16.59 -5.96
CA ALA A 151 26.33 -16.80 -6.89
C ALA A 151 25.89 -18.26 -6.96
N ALA A 152 26.84 -19.21 -6.89
CA ALA A 152 26.54 -20.64 -6.88
C ALA A 152 25.90 -21.09 -5.56
N GLU A 153 26.29 -20.50 -4.43
CA GLU A 153 25.72 -20.76 -3.11
C GLU A 153 24.25 -20.29 -3.03
N ILE A 154 23.93 -19.09 -3.57
CA ILE A 154 22.55 -18.58 -3.66
C ILE A 154 21.72 -19.40 -4.65
N GLY A 155 22.34 -19.83 -5.75
CA GLY A 155 21.72 -20.62 -6.82
C GLY A 155 20.95 -19.78 -7.85
N TYR A 156 21.12 -20.16 -9.11
CA TYR A 156 20.46 -19.49 -10.25
C TYR A 156 18.98 -19.84 -10.38
N PRO A 157 18.14 -18.98 -11.01
CA PRO A 157 18.51 -17.70 -11.62
C PRO A 157 18.68 -16.59 -10.57
N LEU A 158 19.51 -15.59 -10.90
CA LEU A 158 19.79 -14.43 -10.06
C LEU A 158 19.39 -13.14 -10.77
N MET A 159 19.13 -12.11 -9.98
CA MET A 159 18.96 -10.74 -10.45
C MET A 159 20.13 -9.89 -9.97
N LEU A 160 20.89 -9.32 -10.91
CA LEU A 160 21.80 -8.23 -10.58
C LEU A 160 20.99 -6.98 -10.33
N LYS A 161 21.26 -6.29 -9.21
CA LYS A 161 20.63 -5.02 -8.82
C LYS A 161 21.70 -3.98 -8.52
N ALA A 162 21.48 -2.74 -8.97
CA ALA A 162 22.31 -1.62 -8.56
C ALA A 162 22.06 -1.29 -7.08
N SER A 163 23.12 -1.00 -6.32
CA SER A 163 23.03 -0.61 -4.90
C SER A 163 22.40 0.77 -4.73
N TRP A 164 22.58 1.66 -5.73
CA TRP A 164 22.09 3.02 -5.76
C TRP A 164 21.15 3.23 -6.95
N GLY A 165 20.04 3.93 -6.73
CA GLY A 165 19.09 4.26 -7.77
C GLY A 165 17.81 3.42 -7.72
N GLY A 166 16.90 3.69 -8.67
CA GLY A 166 15.58 3.08 -8.79
C GLY A 166 15.13 2.97 -10.25
N GLY A 167 13.89 2.47 -10.46
CA GLY A 167 13.30 2.40 -11.81
C GLY A 167 13.84 1.27 -12.69
N GLY A 168 14.49 0.25 -12.11
CA GLY A 168 14.93 -0.95 -12.83
C GLY A 168 16.21 -0.77 -13.67
N ARG A 169 16.85 0.38 -13.65
CA ARG A 169 18.12 0.60 -14.35
C ARG A 169 19.24 -0.16 -13.65
N GLY A 170 20.11 -0.81 -14.43
CA GLY A 170 21.17 -1.68 -13.92
C GLY A 170 20.68 -3.04 -13.43
N MET A 171 19.39 -3.35 -13.52
CA MET A 171 18.84 -4.66 -13.19
C MET A 171 18.99 -5.61 -14.38
N ARG A 172 19.55 -6.81 -14.15
CA ARG A 172 19.74 -7.83 -15.19
C ARG A 172 19.51 -9.24 -14.66
N PRO A 173 18.68 -10.04 -15.31
CA PRO A 173 18.56 -11.45 -14.97
C PRO A 173 19.82 -12.21 -15.42
N ILE A 174 20.27 -13.14 -14.59
CA ILE A 174 21.41 -14.02 -14.83
C ILE A 174 20.92 -15.46 -14.65
N ASN A 175 20.76 -16.18 -15.75
CA ASN A 175 20.13 -17.51 -15.73
C ASN A 175 21.12 -18.63 -15.40
N GLY A 176 22.44 -18.37 -15.51
CA GLY A 176 23.43 -19.37 -15.23
C GLY A 176 24.85 -18.80 -15.14
N PRO A 177 25.82 -19.63 -14.72
CA PRO A 177 27.19 -19.18 -14.45
C PRO A 177 27.92 -18.63 -15.67
N LYS A 178 27.54 -19.05 -16.88
CA LYS A 178 28.19 -18.61 -18.13
C LYS A 178 27.94 -17.14 -18.43
N GLU A 179 26.80 -16.59 -18.00
CA GLU A 179 26.39 -15.20 -18.23
C GLU A 179 26.88 -14.25 -17.12
N LEU A 180 27.28 -14.79 -15.96
CA LEU A 180 27.50 -14.01 -14.74
C LEU A 180 28.47 -12.85 -14.96
N LYS A 181 29.66 -13.12 -15.46
CA LYS A 181 30.71 -12.11 -15.61
C LYS A 181 30.33 -11.01 -16.59
N GLU A 182 29.77 -11.38 -17.74
CA GLU A 182 29.34 -10.43 -18.75
C GLU A 182 28.25 -9.51 -18.21
N LYS A 183 27.21 -10.10 -17.63
CA LYS A 183 26.05 -9.36 -17.07
C LYS A 183 26.41 -8.44 -15.92
N VAL A 184 27.31 -8.87 -15.03
CA VAL A 184 27.81 -8.02 -13.93
C VAL A 184 28.57 -6.82 -14.48
N LEU A 185 29.46 -7.01 -15.45
CA LEU A 185 30.22 -5.91 -16.05
C LEU A 185 29.35 -4.93 -16.84
N GLU A 186 28.36 -5.43 -17.55
CA GLU A 186 27.38 -4.60 -18.25
C GLU A 186 26.54 -3.77 -17.27
N GLY A 187 26.00 -4.41 -16.22
CA GLY A 187 25.17 -3.75 -15.23
C GLY A 187 25.94 -2.66 -14.45
N ARG A 188 27.18 -2.92 -14.10
CA ARG A 188 28.08 -1.93 -13.49
C ARG A 188 28.28 -0.69 -14.36
N ARG A 189 28.55 -0.89 -15.66
CA ARG A 189 28.72 0.22 -16.62
C ARG A 189 27.44 1.04 -16.76
N GLU A 190 26.30 0.39 -16.81
CA GLU A 190 24.99 1.07 -16.90
C GLU A 190 24.68 1.85 -15.61
N ALA A 191 24.91 1.25 -14.45
CA ALA A 191 24.69 1.89 -13.16
C ALA A 191 25.64 3.08 -12.97
N GLU A 192 26.91 2.95 -13.34
CA GLU A 192 27.87 4.05 -13.30
C GLU A 192 27.44 5.21 -14.19
N ALA A 193 27.01 4.91 -15.42
CA ALA A 193 26.56 5.94 -16.36
C ALA A 193 25.25 6.65 -15.90
N ALA A 194 24.36 5.91 -15.22
CA ALA A 194 23.06 6.43 -14.81
C ALA A 194 23.09 7.14 -13.45
N PHE A 195 23.92 6.68 -12.52
CA PHE A 195 23.89 7.08 -11.10
C PHE A 195 25.24 7.59 -10.57
N GLY A 196 26.32 7.50 -11.37
CA GLY A 196 27.67 7.84 -10.94
C GLY A 196 28.26 6.82 -9.95
N ASN A 197 27.66 5.65 -9.82
CA ASN A 197 28.13 4.56 -8.98
C ASN A 197 27.75 3.22 -9.61
N GLY A 198 28.74 2.36 -9.89
CA GLY A 198 28.58 1.05 -10.51
C GLY A 198 28.41 -0.11 -9.50
N GLU A 199 28.26 0.17 -8.22
CA GLU A 199 28.04 -0.85 -7.19
C GLU A 199 26.73 -1.59 -7.40
N GLY A 200 26.77 -2.89 -7.20
CA GLY A 200 25.60 -3.77 -7.31
C GLY A 200 25.77 -5.04 -6.50
N TYR A 201 24.69 -5.77 -6.37
CA TYR A 201 24.61 -7.05 -5.67
C TYR A 201 23.76 -8.06 -6.45
N LEU A 202 23.94 -9.34 -6.15
CA LEU A 202 23.15 -10.43 -6.72
C LEU A 202 22.06 -10.84 -5.74
N GLU A 203 20.85 -11.05 -6.23
CA GLU A 203 19.70 -11.50 -5.44
C GLU A 203 19.05 -12.70 -6.13
N LYS A 204 18.58 -13.69 -5.35
CA LYS A 204 17.80 -14.82 -5.86
C LYS A 204 16.56 -14.33 -6.60
N MET A 205 16.32 -14.84 -7.80
CA MET A 205 15.07 -14.61 -8.51
C MET A 205 14.00 -15.62 -8.07
N ILE A 206 12.90 -15.11 -7.56
CA ILE A 206 11.69 -15.89 -7.32
C ILE A 206 10.87 -15.85 -8.61
N ILE A 207 10.84 -16.97 -9.35
CA ILE A 207 10.22 -17.00 -10.69
C ILE A 207 8.70 -17.04 -10.60
N ARG A 208 8.18 -17.90 -9.71
CA ARG A 208 6.74 -18.05 -9.46
C ARG A 208 6.39 -17.44 -8.12
N ALA A 209 6.29 -16.13 -8.12
CA ALA A 209 6.07 -15.36 -6.90
C ALA A 209 4.61 -14.99 -6.72
N ARG A 210 4.15 -14.97 -5.48
CA ARG A 210 2.94 -14.29 -5.02
C ARG A 210 3.30 -13.15 -4.09
N HIS A 211 2.52 -12.08 -4.14
CA HIS A 211 2.66 -10.94 -3.26
C HIS A 211 1.61 -11.06 -2.15
N VAL A 212 2.07 -11.32 -0.95
CA VAL A 212 1.24 -11.38 0.24
C VAL A 212 1.71 -10.38 1.27
N GLU A 213 0.81 -9.86 2.08
CA GLU A 213 1.15 -8.81 3.04
C GLU A 213 0.36 -8.97 4.33
N VAL A 214 0.94 -8.55 5.45
CA VAL A 214 0.32 -8.65 6.78
C VAL A 214 -0.05 -7.27 7.29
N GLN A 215 -1.33 -7.08 7.63
CA GLN A 215 -1.80 -5.87 8.29
C GLN A 215 -1.42 -5.89 9.77
N ILE A 216 -0.71 -4.86 10.21
CA ILE A 216 -0.28 -4.69 11.59
C ILE A 216 -0.96 -3.48 12.24
N LEU A 217 -1.25 -3.60 13.51
CA LEU A 217 -1.54 -2.51 14.42
C LEU A 217 -0.61 -2.61 15.64
N GLY A 218 0.02 -1.51 16.02
CA GLY A 218 0.85 -1.40 17.23
C GLY A 218 0.36 -0.26 18.11
N ASP A 219 0.34 -0.46 19.44
CA ASP A 219 0.02 0.62 20.37
C ASP A 219 1.28 1.22 21.03
N LYS A 220 1.09 2.30 21.77
CA LYS A 220 2.18 2.99 22.47
C LYS A 220 2.71 2.22 23.70
N GLN A 221 2.03 1.14 24.09
CA GLN A 221 2.40 0.25 25.19
C GLN A 221 3.30 -0.90 24.71
N GLY A 222 3.56 -1.00 23.42
CA GLY A 222 4.42 -2.05 22.82
C GLY A 222 3.66 -3.31 22.42
N ASN A 223 2.34 -3.31 22.47
CA ASN A 223 1.55 -4.44 21.97
C ASN A 223 1.45 -4.37 20.45
N ILE A 224 1.53 -5.52 19.79
CA ILE A 224 1.41 -5.67 18.34
C ILE A 224 0.35 -6.73 18.05
N TYR A 225 -0.70 -6.34 17.29
CA TYR A 225 -1.67 -7.24 16.70
C TYR A 225 -1.45 -7.32 15.19
N HIS A 226 -1.69 -8.49 14.60
CA HIS A 226 -1.91 -8.63 13.17
C HIS A 226 -3.43 -8.74 12.89
N LEU A 227 -3.85 -8.19 11.77
CA LEU A 227 -5.22 -8.31 11.26
C LEU A 227 -5.29 -9.25 10.05
N TYR A 228 -4.48 -10.30 10.08
CA TYR A 228 -4.29 -11.27 9.02
C TYR A 228 -3.66 -10.69 7.75
N GLU A 229 -3.59 -11.54 6.74
CA GLU A 229 -2.92 -11.26 5.48
C GLU A 229 -3.90 -10.81 4.39
N ARG A 230 -3.31 -10.18 3.38
CA ARG A 230 -3.93 -9.91 2.08
C ARG A 230 -3.11 -10.55 0.97
N ASP A 231 -3.80 -11.01 -0.07
CA ASP A 231 -3.19 -11.38 -1.34
C ASP A 231 -3.27 -10.19 -2.30
N CYS A 232 -2.12 -9.73 -2.75
CA CYS A 232 -1.95 -8.62 -3.69
C CYS A 232 -1.22 -9.04 -4.97
N SER A 233 -1.28 -10.34 -5.32
CA SER A 233 -0.54 -10.90 -6.45
C SER A 233 -1.06 -10.44 -7.81
N VAL A 234 -2.34 -10.06 -7.92
CA VAL A 234 -2.92 -9.60 -9.18
C VAL A 234 -2.50 -8.16 -9.44
N GLN A 235 -1.40 -8.02 -10.17
CA GLN A 235 -0.72 -6.75 -10.43
C GLN A 235 -0.48 -6.57 -11.93
N ARG A 236 -0.38 -5.32 -12.36
CA ARG A 236 0.10 -4.94 -13.67
C ARG A 236 1.25 -3.96 -13.50
N ARG A 237 2.43 -4.29 -14.00
CA ARG A 237 3.64 -3.46 -13.85
C ARG A 237 3.88 -3.02 -12.40
N ASN A 238 3.79 -3.97 -11.47
CA ASN A 238 3.91 -3.77 -10.01
C ASN A 238 2.82 -2.87 -9.37
N GLN A 239 1.73 -2.57 -10.08
CA GLN A 239 0.57 -1.89 -9.54
C GLN A 239 -0.54 -2.90 -9.24
N LYS A 240 -1.00 -2.94 -8.01
CA LYS A 240 -2.07 -3.82 -7.54
C LYS A 240 -3.38 -3.47 -8.26
N VAL A 241 -4.10 -4.47 -8.77
CA VAL A 241 -5.38 -4.33 -9.51
C VAL A 241 -6.52 -4.99 -8.76
N VAL A 242 -6.27 -6.18 -8.21
CA VAL A 242 -7.21 -6.91 -7.35
C VAL A 242 -6.49 -7.34 -6.10
N GLU A 243 -7.06 -7.03 -4.94
CA GLU A 243 -6.58 -7.45 -3.64
C GLU A 243 -7.64 -8.30 -2.92
N ARG A 244 -7.21 -9.29 -2.15
CA ARG A 244 -8.08 -10.25 -1.48
C ARG A 244 -7.70 -10.47 -0.02
N ALA A 245 -8.69 -10.73 0.83
CA ALA A 245 -8.48 -11.17 2.20
C ALA A 245 -9.55 -12.20 2.61
N PRO A 246 -9.13 -13.28 3.29
CA PRO A 246 -7.77 -13.80 3.36
C PRO A 246 -7.27 -14.33 2.02
N ALA A 247 -5.97 -14.60 1.89
CA ALA A 247 -5.40 -15.25 0.71
C ALA A 247 -6.00 -16.67 0.56
N PRO A 248 -6.69 -16.97 -0.56
CA PRO A 248 -7.52 -18.17 -0.65
C PRO A 248 -6.75 -19.48 -0.78
N TYR A 249 -5.46 -19.41 -1.02
CA TYR A 249 -4.58 -20.56 -1.28
C TYR A 249 -3.65 -20.89 -0.10
N LEU A 250 -3.58 -20.07 0.94
CA LEU A 250 -2.77 -20.37 2.11
C LEU A 250 -3.47 -21.39 3.01
N SER A 251 -2.70 -22.37 3.47
CA SER A 251 -3.11 -23.21 4.59
C SER A 251 -3.14 -22.41 5.88
N GLU A 252 -3.81 -22.92 6.92
CA GLU A 252 -3.86 -22.26 8.22
C GLU A 252 -2.45 -22.09 8.82
N ALA A 253 -1.61 -23.12 8.72
CA ALA A 253 -0.23 -23.06 9.20
C ALA A 253 0.61 -22.00 8.45
N GLN A 254 0.49 -21.91 7.13
CA GLN A 254 1.17 -20.87 6.36
C GLN A 254 0.69 -19.46 6.72
N ARG A 255 -0.61 -19.30 6.98
CA ARG A 255 -1.18 -18.03 7.43
C ARG A 255 -0.64 -17.62 8.79
N GLU A 256 -0.59 -18.55 9.75
CA GLU A 256 -0.02 -18.31 11.08
C GLU A 256 1.47 -17.92 10.97
N GLU A 257 2.25 -18.65 10.21
CA GLU A 257 3.67 -18.36 9.95
C GLU A 257 3.85 -16.95 9.39
N LEU A 258 3.13 -16.63 8.29
CA LEU A 258 3.22 -15.32 7.63
C LEU A 258 2.86 -14.17 8.57
N CYS A 259 1.76 -14.31 9.30
CA CYS A 259 1.30 -13.30 10.25
C CYS A 259 2.31 -13.08 11.39
N GLU A 260 2.92 -14.16 11.89
CA GLU A 260 3.95 -14.07 12.93
C GLU A 260 5.24 -13.42 12.41
N LEU A 261 5.66 -13.69 11.15
CA LEU A 261 6.79 -13.01 10.54
C LEU A 261 6.56 -11.49 10.46
N GLY A 262 5.37 -11.06 10.04
CA GLY A 262 5.00 -9.64 10.03
C GLY A 262 5.01 -9.02 11.43
N ARG A 263 4.46 -9.73 12.43
CA ARG A 263 4.44 -9.29 13.82
C ARG A 263 5.85 -9.13 14.39
N LYS A 264 6.77 -10.07 14.13
CA LYS A 264 8.17 -10.02 14.59
C LYS A 264 8.90 -8.76 14.15
N ILE A 265 8.81 -8.38 12.88
CA ILE A 265 9.44 -7.15 12.36
C ILE A 265 8.93 -5.93 13.12
N CYS A 266 7.61 -5.81 13.25
CA CYS A 266 7.01 -4.66 13.90
C CYS A 266 7.28 -4.61 15.41
N ALA A 267 7.34 -5.76 16.07
CA ALA A 267 7.74 -5.86 17.46
C ALA A 267 9.20 -5.45 17.67
N HIS A 268 10.10 -5.82 16.78
CA HIS A 268 11.52 -5.49 16.84
C HIS A 268 11.78 -3.97 16.85
N VAL A 269 10.98 -3.19 16.10
CA VAL A 269 11.10 -1.74 16.03
C VAL A 269 10.13 -0.99 16.94
N ASN A 270 9.43 -1.67 17.83
CA ASN A 270 8.36 -1.09 18.65
C ASN A 270 7.40 -0.24 17.83
N TYR A 271 6.83 -0.85 16.78
CA TYR A 271 5.98 -0.18 15.82
C TYR A 271 4.72 0.38 16.45
N GLU A 272 4.35 1.60 16.10
CA GLU A 272 3.12 2.26 16.54
C GLU A 272 2.20 2.56 15.36
N CYS A 273 0.89 2.50 15.58
CA CYS A 273 -0.18 2.76 14.62
C CYS A 273 -0.35 1.65 13.57
N ALA A 274 -0.96 1.96 12.42
CA ALA A 274 -1.14 0.98 11.34
C ALA A 274 0.09 0.89 10.44
N GLY A 275 0.43 -0.32 10.06
CA GLY A 275 1.47 -0.61 9.10
C GLY A 275 1.19 -1.93 8.38
N THR A 276 1.89 -2.14 7.29
CA THR A 276 1.78 -3.37 6.49
C THR A 276 3.16 -3.90 6.18
N VAL A 277 3.37 -5.18 6.43
CA VAL A 277 4.62 -5.88 6.11
C VAL A 277 4.38 -6.70 4.85
N GLU A 278 5.12 -6.42 3.79
CA GLU A 278 4.99 -7.08 2.49
C GLU A 278 6.01 -8.21 2.33
N PHE A 279 5.54 -9.31 1.73
CA PHE A 279 6.34 -10.51 1.46
C PHE A 279 6.13 -11.01 0.03
N LEU A 280 7.18 -11.63 -0.54
CA LEU A 280 7.04 -12.57 -1.63
C LEU A 280 6.91 -13.98 -1.09
N MET A 281 5.91 -14.71 -1.57
CA MET A 281 5.79 -16.15 -1.37
C MET A 281 6.32 -16.84 -2.62
N ASP A 282 7.32 -17.70 -2.46
CA ASP A 282 7.75 -18.61 -3.52
C ASP A 282 6.73 -19.75 -3.63
N MET A 283 6.13 -19.92 -4.82
CA MET A 283 5.15 -20.98 -5.04
C MET A 283 5.78 -22.37 -5.18
N ASP A 284 7.09 -22.46 -5.38
CA ASP A 284 7.77 -23.73 -5.60
C ASP A 284 8.13 -24.43 -4.28
N ASP A 285 8.44 -23.65 -3.23
CA ASP A 285 8.78 -24.21 -1.90
C ASP A 285 7.86 -23.70 -0.77
N GLY A 286 6.99 -22.74 -1.05
CA GLY A 286 6.03 -22.16 -0.10
C GLY A 286 6.61 -21.19 0.91
N LYS A 287 7.89 -20.80 0.77
CA LYS A 287 8.54 -19.88 1.70
C LYS A 287 8.16 -18.43 1.49
N PHE A 288 8.18 -17.68 2.58
CA PHE A 288 7.94 -16.24 2.58
C PHE A 288 9.26 -15.48 2.73
N TYR A 289 9.42 -14.44 1.93
CA TYR A 289 10.58 -13.55 1.96
C TYR A 289 10.13 -12.11 2.13
N PHE A 290 10.68 -11.43 3.12
CA PHE A 290 10.40 -10.03 3.39
C PHE A 290 10.79 -9.13 2.21
N ILE A 291 9.92 -8.16 1.89
CA ILE A 291 10.17 -7.14 0.87
C ILE A 291 10.37 -5.77 1.52
N GLU A 292 9.33 -5.28 2.20
CA GLU A 292 9.31 -3.93 2.78
C GLU A 292 8.22 -3.78 3.84
N VAL A 293 8.30 -2.69 4.60
CA VAL A 293 7.21 -2.23 5.47
C VAL A 293 6.65 -0.93 4.93
N ASN A 294 5.34 -0.85 4.79
CA ASN A 294 4.64 0.40 4.51
C ASN A 294 4.14 1.00 5.84
N PRO A 295 4.78 2.07 6.36
CA PRO A 295 4.49 2.61 7.69
C PRO A 295 3.26 3.54 7.68
N ARG A 296 2.15 3.06 7.17
CA ARG A 296 0.90 3.81 6.95
C ARG A 296 -0.27 2.86 6.66
N VAL A 297 -1.48 3.42 6.61
CA VAL A 297 -2.63 2.72 6.02
C VAL A 297 -2.41 2.53 4.51
N GLN A 298 -2.91 1.43 3.94
CA GLN A 298 -2.80 1.14 2.51
C GLN A 298 -4.14 1.29 1.78
N VAL A 299 -4.10 1.37 0.46
CA VAL A 299 -5.28 1.47 -0.42
C VAL A 299 -6.23 0.31 -0.16
N GLU A 300 -5.69 -0.89 0.02
CA GLU A 300 -6.38 -2.18 0.16
C GLU A 300 -6.78 -2.54 1.60
N HIS A 301 -6.67 -1.61 2.55
CA HIS A 301 -7.10 -1.86 3.94
C HIS A 301 -8.56 -2.31 4.05
N THR A 302 -9.38 -1.96 3.08
CA THR A 302 -10.82 -2.24 3.06
C THR A 302 -11.14 -3.73 3.13
N VAL A 303 -10.37 -4.60 2.44
CA VAL A 303 -10.62 -6.04 2.48
C VAL A 303 -10.36 -6.64 3.87
N THR A 304 -9.36 -6.13 4.58
CA THR A 304 -9.08 -6.51 5.97
C THR A 304 -10.20 -6.08 6.90
N GLU A 305 -10.70 -4.86 6.74
CA GLU A 305 -11.81 -4.33 7.53
C GLU A 305 -13.08 -5.19 7.34
N GLU A 306 -13.40 -5.56 6.09
CA GLU A 306 -14.58 -6.37 5.78
C GLU A 306 -14.54 -7.79 6.39
N VAL A 307 -13.35 -8.41 6.48
CA VAL A 307 -13.25 -9.79 7.03
C VAL A 307 -12.99 -9.83 8.52
N THR A 308 -12.49 -8.74 9.13
CA THR A 308 -12.21 -8.69 10.58
C THR A 308 -13.25 -7.91 11.38
N GLY A 309 -13.99 -7.01 10.71
CA GLY A 309 -14.91 -6.07 11.37
C GLY A 309 -14.21 -5.00 12.19
N ILE A 310 -12.92 -4.76 11.95
CA ILE A 310 -12.14 -3.73 12.65
C ILE A 310 -11.95 -2.54 11.72
N ASP A 311 -12.39 -1.34 12.15
CA ASP A 311 -12.11 -0.09 11.45
C ASP A 311 -10.67 0.35 11.71
N ILE A 312 -9.80 0.15 10.72
CA ILE A 312 -8.35 0.43 10.84
C ILE A 312 -8.10 1.93 11.02
N VAL A 313 -8.87 2.79 10.37
CA VAL A 313 -8.67 4.24 10.45
C VAL A 313 -9.12 4.78 11.81
N GLN A 314 -10.24 4.30 12.36
CA GLN A 314 -10.63 4.62 13.73
C GLN A 314 -9.59 4.11 14.73
N ALA A 315 -9.09 2.88 14.53
CA ALA A 315 -8.01 2.33 15.37
C ALA A 315 -6.74 3.21 15.34
N GLN A 316 -6.34 3.71 14.18
CA GLN A 316 -5.21 4.66 14.06
C GLN A 316 -5.41 5.90 14.92
N ILE A 317 -6.59 6.50 14.86
CA ILE A 317 -6.93 7.69 15.65
C ILE A 317 -6.87 7.37 17.15
N MET A 318 -7.49 6.28 17.59
CA MET A 318 -7.52 5.87 19.01
C MET A 318 -6.12 5.54 19.55
N ILE A 319 -5.29 4.87 18.77
CA ILE A 319 -3.89 4.58 19.16
C ILE A 319 -3.10 5.89 19.30
N ALA A 320 -3.29 6.84 18.38
CA ALA A 320 -2.64 8.14 18.47
C ALA A 320 -3.07 8.93 19.73
N GLU A 321 -4.31 8.77 20.16
CA GLU A 321 -4.84 9.29 21.45
C GLU A 321 -4.26 8.58 22.68
N GLY A 322 -3.51 7.48 22.49
CA GLY A 322 -2.89 6.71 23.56
C GLY A 322 -3.72 5.54 24.07
N LYS A 323 -4.80 5.16 23.36
CA LYS A 323 -5.59 3.98 23.69
C LYS A 323 -4.79 2.71 23.40
N SER A 324 -5.08 1.65 24.15
CA SER A 324 -4.53 0.32 23.91
C SER A 324 -5.13 -0.32 22.65
N LEU A 325 -4.47 -1.36 22.12
CA LEU A 325 -5.04 -2.15 21.02
C LEU A 325 -6.40 -2.76 21.38
N SER A 326 -6.58 -3.18 22.62
CA SER A 326 -7.87 -3.71 23.08
C SER A 326 -9.00 -2.67 22.97
N GLU A 327 -8.73 -1.43 23.38
CA GLU A 327 -9.70 -0.33 23.23
C GLU A 327 -9.91 0.05 21.77
N ALA A 328 -8.82 0.15 20.98
CA ALA A 328 -8.86 0.59 19.59
C ALA A 328 -9.55 -0.41 18.65
N THR A 329 -9.45 -1.71 18.94
CA THR A 329 -10.04 -2.77 18.11
C THR A 329 -11.31 -3.38 18.67
N GLY A 330 -11.61 -3.13 19.95
CA GLY A 330 -12.69 -3.83 20.66
C GLY A 330 -12.41 -5.32 20.89
N LYS A 331 -11.14 -5.76 20.77
CA LYS A 331 -10.70 -7.15 20.96
C LYS A 331 -9.74 -7.22 22.12
N ALA A 332 -10.03 -8.08 23.09
CA ALA A 332 -9.22 -8.19 24.31
C ALA A 332 -7.81 -8.73 24.03
N SER A 333 -7.65 -9.54 22.99
CA SER A 333 -6.37 -10.15 22.61
C SER A 333 -6.31 -10.42 21.10
N GLN A 334 -5.13 -10.76 20.61
CA GLN A 334 -4.94 -11.25 19.22
C GLN A 334 -5.88 -12.42 18.89
N TYR A 335 -6.12 -13.32 19.84
CA TYR A 335 -6.93 -14.52 19.64
C TYR A 335 -8.43 -14.25 19.48
N ASP A 336 -8.89 -13.02 19.81
CA ASP A 336 -10.28 -12.62 19.63
C ASP A 336 -10.57 -12.05 18.25
N ILE A 337 -9.53 -11.79 17.47
CA ILE A 337 -9.66 -11.34 16.08
C ILE A 337 -9.94 -12.58 15.22
N ARG A 338 -11.06 -12.57 14.53
CA ARG A 338 -11.53 -13.68 13.72
C ARG A 338 -11.75 -13.25 12.27
N LEU A 339 -11.39 -14.12 11.33
CA LEU A 339 -11.76 -13.97 9.94
C LEU A 339 -13.20 -14.37 9.72
N ASN A 340 -13.96 -13.53 9.06
CA ASN A 340 -15.36 -13.78 8.68
C ASN A 340 -15.53 -13.62 7.17
N GLY A 341 -15.71 -14.72 6.47
CA GLY A 341 -15.92 -14.76 5.03
C GLY A 341 -14.67 -14.39 4.23
N HIS A 342 -14.91 -13.79 3.08
CA HIS A 342 -13.89 -13.40 2.12
C HIS A 342 -14.24 -12.05 1.50
N ALA A 343 -13.28 -11.19 1.37
CA ALA A 343 -13.43 -9.91 0.69
C ALA A 343 -12.44 -9.78 -0.46
N LEU A 344 -12.89 -9.11 -1.51
CA LEU A 344 -12.01 -8.76 -2.61
C LEU A 344 -12.27 -7.31 -3.01
N GLN A 345 -11.20 -6.55 -3.24
CA GLN A 345 -11.23 -5.16 -3.72
C GLN A 345 -10.75 -5.11 -5.16
N THR A 346 -11.37 -4.28 -5.97
CA THR A 346 -10.87 -3.88 -7.28
C THR A 346 -10.69 -2.38 -7.33
N ARG A 347 -9.60 -1.94 -7.99
CA ARG A 347 -9.36 -0.52 -8.27
C ARG A 347 -9.98 -0.17 -9.62
N VAL A 348 -11.09 0.56 -9.61
CA VAL A 348 -11.65 1.12 -10.84
C VAL A 348 -10.88 2.41 -11.16
N THR A 349 -10.18 2.38 -12.29
CA THR A 349 -9.32 3.47 -12.75
C THR A 349 -9.82 4.07 -14.05
N THR A 350 -9.46 5.34 -14.29
CA THR A 350 -9.71 6.01 -15.56
C THR A 350 -8.56 5.77 -16.54
N GLU A 351 -8.40 4.49 -16.92
CA GLU A 351 -7.39 4.02 -17.85
C GLU A 351 -8.04 3.28 -19.00
N ASP A 352 -7.43 3.34 -20.19
CA ASP A 352 -7.92 2.64 -21.37
C ASP A 352 -7.18 1.32 -21.61
N PRO A 353 -7.76 0.16 -21.26
CA PRO A 353 -7.13 -1.14 -21.45
C PRO A 353 -6.86 -1.49 -22.92
N GLN A 354 -7.65 -0.95 -23.86
CA GLN A 354 -7.47 -1.18 -25.29
C GLN A 354 -6.29 -0.39 -25.86
N ASN A 355 -5.86 0.66 -25.14
CA ASN A 355 -4.73 1.51 -25.52
C ASN A 355 -3.62 1.43 -24.45
N ASN A 356 -3.20 0.21 -24.11
CA ASN A 356 -2.11 -0.07 -23.19
C ASN A 356 -2.25 0.62 -21.81
N PHE A 357 -3.49 0.77 -21.32
CA PHE A 357 -3.83 1.42 -20.05
C PHE A 357 -3.33 2.87 -19.94
N ILE A 358 -3.31 3.60 -21.03
CA ILE A 358 -3.03 5.03 -20.97
C ILE A 358 -4.12 5.69 -20.12
N PRO A 359 -3.75 6.51 -19.11
CA PRO A 359 -4.71 7.27 -18.32
C PRO A 359 -5.56 8.19 -19.21
N ASP A 360 -6.86 8.18 -18.99
CA ASP A 360 -7.81 9.04 -19.68
C ASP A 360 -8.30 10.16 -18.75
N TYR A 361 -8.46 11.33 -19.31
CA TYR A 361 -8.79 12.58 -18.61
C TYR A 361 -10.01 13.22 -19.24
N GLY A 362 -10.78 13.92 -18.44
CA GLY A 362 -11.96 14.61 -18.96
C GLY A 362 -13.07 14.77 -17.93
N ARG A 363 -14.22 15.18 -18.42
CA ARG A 363 -15.41 15.36 -17.59
C ARG A 363 -16.26 14.09 -17.62
N ILE A 364 -16.57 13.57 -16.43
CA ILE A 364 -17.53 12.49 -16.27
C ILE A 364 -18.93 13.02 -16.58
N THR A 365 -19.56 12.52 -17.65
CA THR A 365 -20.90 12.93 -18.08
C THR A 365 -22.01 12.09 -17.44
N ALA A 366 -21.71 10.85 -17.08
CA ALA A 366 -22.60 10.01 -16.30
C ALA A 366 -21.80 9.14 -15.33
N TYR A 367 -22.28 9.02 -14.11
CA TYR A 367 -21.75 8.11 -13.09
C TYR A 367 -22.90 7.41 -12.37
N ARG A 368 -22.91 6.10 -12.42
CA ARG A 368 -23.75 5.24 -11.58
C ARG A 368 -22.87 4.16 -11.00
N SER A 369 -23.00 3.90 -9.71
CA SER A 369 -22.26 2.88 -8.99
C SER A 369 -23.17 1.72 -8.59
N ALA A 370 -22.55 0.62 -8.21
CA ALA A 370 -23.23 -0.51 -7.62
C ALA A 370 -23.55 -0.26 -6.14
N THR A 371 -24.55 -0.95 -5.65
CA THR A 371 -24.91 -1.02 -4.23
C THR A 371 -25.35 -2.43 -3.87
N GLY A 372 -25.89 -2.62 -2.68
CA GLY A 372 -26.47 -3.86 -2.20
C GLY A 372 -25.59 -4.58 -1.20
N MET A 373 -26.08 -5.71 -0.71
CA MET A 373 -25.46 -6.47 0.36
C MET A 373 -24.01 -6.84 0.03
N GLY A 374 -23.08 -6.50 0.95
CA GLY A 374 -21.65 -6.85 0.83
C GLY A 374 -20.90 -6.07 -0.26
N ILE A 375 -21.41 -4.91 -0.67
CA ILE A 375 -20.69 -3.99 -1.57
C ILE A 375 -20.38 -2.71 -0.81
N ARG A 376 -19.08 -2.38 -0.80
CA ARG A 376 -18.55 -1.14 -0.26
C ARG A 376 -17.86 -0.34 -1.37
N LEU A 377 -18.06 0.98 -1.35
CA LEU A 377 -17.46 1.92 -2.29
C LEU A 377 -16.66 2.98 -1.55
N ASP A 378 -15.42 3.18 -1.98
CA ASP A 378 -14.56 4.27 -1.52
C ASP A 378 -14.12 5.09 -2.76
N GLY A 379 -14.78 6.23 -2.98
CA GLY A 379 -14.55 7.09 -4.14
C GLY A 379 -14.30 8.54 -3.74
N GLY A 380 -13.53 9.25 -4.56
CA GLY A 380 -13.15 10.65 -4.32
C GLY A 380 -13.56 11.61 -5.42
N THR A 381 -13.44 11.20 -6.68
CA THR A 381 -13.80 12.02 -7.87
C THR A 381 -14.95 11.42 -8.67
N ALA A 382 -15.52 10.35 -8.18
CA ALA A 382 -16.52 9.54 -8.85
C ALA A 382 -17.94 10.14 -8.74
N TYR A 383 -18.23 11.17 -9.53
CA TYR A 383 -19.58 11.76 -9.64
C TYR A 383 -19.81 12.38 -11.02
N ALA A 384 -21.06 12.51 -11.44
CA ALA A 384 -21.43 13.15 -12.70
C ALA A 384 -21.08 14.65 -12.67
N GLY A 385 -20.34 15.13 -13.66
CA GLY A 385 -19.79 16.48 -13.71
C GLY A 385 -18.38 16.63 -13.14
N GLY A 386 -17.85 15.61 -12.43
CA GLY A 386 -16.48 15.58 -11.95
C GLY A 386 -15.47 15.63 -13.11
N VAL A 387 -14.34 16.29 -12.86
CA VAL A 387 -13.26 16.41 -13.85
C VAL A 387 -12.08 15.56 -13.39
N ILE A 388 -11.72 14.60 -14.24
CA ILE A 388 -10.50 13.81 -14.05
C ILE A 388 -9.34 14.58 -14.63
N THR A 389 -8.38 14.93 -13.78
CA THR A 389 -7.20 15.70 -14.16
C THR A 389 -5.99 14.80 -14.38
N ARG A 390 -5.00 15.32 -15.09
CA ARG A 390 -3.72 14.61 -15.35
C ARG A 390 -2.72 14.68 -14.19
N TYR A 391 -3.05 15.39 -13.11
CA TYR A 391 -2.09 15.72 -12.05
C TYR A 391 -1.98 14.65 -10.97
N TYR A 392 -3.00 13.82 -10.85
CA TYR A 392 -3.12 12.84 -9.78
C TYR A 392 -3.34 11.43 -10.34
N ASP A 393 -3.29 10.44 -9.46
CA ASP A 393 -3.54 9.04 -9.80
C ASP A 393 -4.90 8.85 -10.52
N SER A 394 -4.96 7.85 -11.39
CA SER A 394 -6.15 7.51 -12.17
C SER A 394 -7.26 6.81 -11.37
N LEU A 395 -7.07 6.56 -10.08
CA LEU A 395 -8.05 5.88 -9.23
C LEU A 395 -9.35 6.67 -9.14
N LEU A 396 -10.42 6.09 -9.69
CA LEU A 396 -11.77 6.66 -9.65
C LEU A 396 -12.51 6.26 -8.38
N THR A 397 -12.54 4.95 -8.10
CA THR A 397 -13.17 4.38 -6.92
C THR A 397 -12.62 2.99 -6.62
N LYS A 398 -12.60 2.63 -5.35
CA LYS A 398 -12.38 1.25 -4.91
C LYS A 398 -13.74 0.59 -4.73
N VAL A 399 -13.90 -0.61 -5.27
CA VAL A 399 -15.06 -1.45 -5.04
C VAL A 399 -14.60 -2.64 -4.22
N THR A 400 -15.19 -2.83 -3.05
CA THR A 400 -14.91 -3.98 -2.18
C THR A 400 -16.17 -4.82 -2.07
N ALA A 401 -16.05 -6.11 -2.39
CA ALA A 401 -17.12 -7.08 -2.27
C ALA A 401 -16.78 -8.08 -1.18
N TRP A 402 -17.68 -8.23 -0.21
CA TRP A 402 -17.59 -9.25 0.83
C TRP A 402 -18.66 -10.32 0.62
N ALA A 403 -18.31 -11.58 0.87
CA ALA A 403 -19.26 -12.70 0.93
C ALA A 403 -18.73 -13.82 1.84
N PRO A 404 -19.57 -14.80 2.24
CA PRO A 404 -19.13 -15.92 3.08
C PRO A 404 -18.04 -16.81 2.46
N THR A 405 -17.93 -16.86 1.12
CA THR A 405 -16.91 -17.66 0.43
C THR A 405 -16.25 -16.87 -0.71
N PRO A 406 -15.03 -17.25 -1.12
CA PRO A 406 -14.33 -16.60 -2.24
C PRO A 406 -15.15 -16.54 -3.53
N GLU A 407 -15.79 -17.65 -3.91
CA GLU A 407 -16.59 -17.76 -5.14
C GLU A 407 -17.78 -16.78 -5.12
N LYS A 408 -18.46 -16.69 -3.96
CA LYS A 408 -19.57 -15.75 -3.78
C LYS A 408 -19.09 -14.29 -3.80
N ALA A 409 -17.90 -14.01 -3.25
CA ALA A 409 -17.32 -12.67 -3.30
C ALA A 409 -16.97 -12.25 -4.74
N ILE A 410 -16.39 -13.17 -5.53
CA ILE A 410 -16.09 -12.95 -6.96
C ILE A 410 -17.39 -12.72 -7.74
N ALA A 411 -18.42 -13.56 -7.54
CA ALA A 411 -19.71 -13.39 -8.21
C ALA A 411 -20.40 -12.06 -7.85
N ARG A 412 -20.26 -11.62 -6.59
CA ARG A 412 -20.78 -10.34 -6.11
C ARG A 412 -20.03 -9.16 -6.73
N MET A 413 -18.71 -9.25 -6.85
CA MET A 413 -17.90 -8.25 -7.53
C MET A 413 -18.25 -8.15 -9.02
N ASP A 414 -18.35 -9.28 -9.73
CA ASP A 414 -18.72 -9.29 -11.16
C ASP A 414 -20.09 -8.62 -11.37
N ARG A 415 -21.09 -8.95 -10.53
CA ARG A 415 -22.39 -8.29 -10.56
C ARG A 415 -22.26 -6.78 -10.32
N ALA A 416 -21.50 -6.37 -9.31
CA ALA A 416 -21.31 -4.96 -8.97
C ALA A 416 -20.66 -4.19 -10.12
N LEU A 417 -19.59 -4.72 -10.72
CA LEU A 417 -18.90 -4.07 -11.84
C LEU A 417 -19.82 -3.88 -13.06
N ARG A 418 -20.71 -4.82 -13.36
CA ARG A 418 -21.68 -4.71 -14.44
C ARG A 418 -22.75 -3.63 -14.22
N GLU A 419 -23.02 -3.26 -12.98
CA GLU A 419 -23.96 -2.18 -12.66
C GLU A 419 -23.35 -0.80 -12.88
N PHE A 420 -22.00 -0.69 -12.90
CA PHE A 420 -21.34 0.58 -13.12
C PHE A 420 -21.66 1.17 -14.49
N ARG A 421 -21.92 2.48 -14.50
CA ARG A 421 -22.07 3.27 -15.71
C ARG A 421 -21.20 4.52 -15.56
N VAL A 422 -20.05 4.52 -16.20
CA VAL A 422 -19.16 5.67 -16.31
C VAL A 422 -19.11 6.11 -17.76
N ARG A 423 -19.32 7.41 -18.02
CA ARG A 423 -19.25 7.99 -19.35
C ARG A 423 -18.44 9.29 -19.30
N GLY A 424 -17.80 9.63 -20.41
CA GLY A 424 -16.95 10.80 -20.55
C GLY A 424 -15.46 10.51 -20.40
N VAL A 425 -15.12 9.36 -19.82
CA VAL A 425 -13.75 8.83 -19.73
C VAL A 425 -13.77 7.31 -19.89
N SER A 426 -12.67 6.74 -20.38
CA SER A 426 -12.43 5.29 -20.41
C SER A 426 -12.18 4.79 -19.00
N THR A 427 -12.49 3.51 -18.74
CA THR A 427 -12.22 2.85 -17.46
C THR A 427 -11.73 1.42 -17.68
N ASN A 428 -11.08 0.85 -16.68
CA ASN A 428 -10.60 -0.53 -16.67
C ASN A 428 -11.71 -1.57 -16.30
N ILE A 429 -12.96 -1.18 -16.12
CA ILE A 429 -14.03 -2.05 -15.59
C ILE A 429 -14.16 -3.33 -16.42
N ALA A 430 -14.28 -3.24 -17.76
CA ALA A 430 -14.41 -4.42 -18.63
C ALA A 430 -13.20 -5.36 -18.55
N PHE A 431 -12.01 -4.81 -18.38
CA PHE A 431 -10.79 -5.59 -18.17
C PHE A 431 -10.87 -6.37 -16.86
N VAL A 432 -11.27 -5.73 -15.76
CA VAL A 432 -11.41 -6.39 -14.45
C VAL A 432 -12.50 -7.47 -14.49
N GLU A 433 -13.63 -7.23 -15.15
CA GLU A 433 -14.69 -8.24 -15.35
C GLU A 433 -14.16 -9.50 -16.06
N ASN A 434 -13.31 -9.33 -17.08
CA ASN A 434 -12.69 -10.45 -17.79
C ASN A 434 -11.67 -11.18 -16.91
N LEU A 435 -10.85 -10.43 -16.17
CA LEU A 435 -9.86 -10.98 -15.24
C LEU A 435 -10.53 -11.87 -14.18
N LEU A 436 -11.64 -11.44 -13.58
CA LEU A 436 -12.37 -12.18 -12.56
C LEU A 436 -12.97 -13.51 -13.07
N LYS A 437 -13.13 -13.67 -14.37
CA LYS A 437 -13.63 -14.89 -15.03
C LYS A 437 -12.52 -15.77 -15.56
N HIS A 438 -11.30 -15.31 -15.53
CA HIS A 438 -10.17 -16.05 -16.10
C HIS A 438 -9.91 -17.34 -15.29
N PRO A 439 -9.74 -18.51 -15.94
CA PRO A 439 -9.54 -19.78 -15.23
C PRO A 439 -8.37 -19.77 -14.25
N THR A 440 -7.26 -19.12 -14.61
CA THR A 440 -6.08 -18.98 -13.75
C THR A 440 -6.42 -18.25 -12.44
N PHE A 441 -7.27 -17.21 -12.53
CA PHE A 441 -7.73 -16.47 -11.34
C PHE A 441 -8.68 -17.32 -10.49
N LEU A 442 -9.69 -17.93 -11.11
CA LEU A 442 -10.69 -18.75 -10.43
C LEU A 442 -10.08 -19.96 -9.72
N ASN A 443 -9.04 -20.56 -10.31
CA ASN A 443 -8.33 -21.71 -9.75
C ASN A 443 -7.18 -21.34 -8.82
N ASN A 444 -6.99 -20.05 -8.50
CA ASN A 444 -5.92 -19.54 -7.66
C ASN A 444 -4.51 -19.96 -8.13
N GLN A 445 -4.29 -19.98 -9.46
CA GLN A 445 -3.01 -20.39 -10.07
C GLN A 445 -2.13 -19.20 -10.51
N TYR A 446 -2.57 -17.99 -10.27
CA TYR A 446 -1.89 -16.77 -10.68
C TYR A 446 -0.63 -16.48 -9.84
N THR A 447 0.30 -15.81 -10.49
CA THR A 447 1.50 -15.20 -9.91
C THR A 447 1.43 -13.68 -10.03
N THR A 448 2.45 -12.97 -9.55
CA THR A 448 2.59 -11.52 -9.77
C THR A 448 2.70 -11.12 -11.24
N LYS A 449 2.98 -12.06 -12.13
CA LYS A 449 3.08 -11.86 -13.58
C LYS A 449 1.81 -12.19 -14.36
N PHE A 450 0.75 -12.61 -13.68
CA PHE A 450 -0.48 -13.11 -14.31
C PHE A 450 -1.03 -12.19 -15.41
N ILE A 451 -1.14 -10.88 -15.13
CA ILE A 451 -1.68 -9.93 -16.12
C ILE A 451 -0.71 -9.70 -17.28
N ASP A 452 0.59 -9.71 -17.02
CA ASP A 452 1.61 -9.46 -18.05
C ASP A 452 1.79 -10.67 -18.99
N GLU A 453 1.42 -11.88 -18.55
CA GLU A 453 1.55 -13.15 -19.29
C GLU A 453 0.25 -13.58 -19.99
N THR A 454 -0.89 -12.90 -19.74
CA THR A 454 -2.22 -13.25 -20.26
C THR A 454 -2.76 -12.19 -21.21
#